data_fdef169397a7b6d5cca77789f5dec58b
#
_entry.id   fdef169397a7b6d5cca77789f5dec58b
#
_cell.length_a   1.000
_cell.length_b   1.000
_cell.length_c   1.000
_cell.angle_alpha   90.00
_cell.angle_beta   90.00
_cell.angle_gamma   90.00
#
_symmetry.space_group_name_H-M   'P 1'
#
loop_
_entity.id
_entity.type
_entity.pdbx_description
1 polymer ?
#
loop_
_entity_poly.entity_id
_entity_poly.type
_entity_poly.pdbx_seq_one_letter_code
_entity_poly.pdbx_strand_id
1 'polypeptide(L)'
;MKKTNEVALLGENTVFEGKLSFHGTVRIDGHFKGNISSDGTLMIGELGIIEADINSKCVVVSGEVHGNINAGSSIEILANGKVYGNIFTPSLIIHEGVIFEGSCRMDTTKDALENKFPEQAPDKKGLIKFFPSGKNKDEKEELSDEEQVHHSGSSFLTTMQTFVKNKS
;
A
#
# COMPACT_ATOMS: atom_id res chain seq x y z
N MET A 1 15.78 29.47 20.41
CA MET A 1 14.59 29.61 19.55
C MET A 1 13.56 28.59 20.03
N LYS A 2 12.44 29.04 20.53
CA LYS A 2 11.32 28.17 20.84
C LYS A 2 10.78 27.59 19.55
N LYS A 3 10.91 26.28 19.34
CA LYS A 3 10.16 25.59 18.31
C LYS A 3 8.70 25.65 18.74
N THR A 4 7.96 26.57 18.16
CA THR A 4 6.51 26.55 18.25
C THR A 4 6.08 25.26 17.55
N ASN A 5 5.58 24.31 18.31
CA ASN A 5 4.88 23.17 17.72
C ASN A 5 3.58 23.71 17.14
N GLU A 6 3.66 24.24 15.94
CA GLU A 6 2.46 24.60 15.20
C GLU A 6 1.78 23.31 14.76
N VAL A 7 0.64 23.06 15.36
CA VAL A 7 -0.24 21.96 14.96
C VAL A 7 -1.28 22.55 14.04
N ALA A 8 -1.22 22.20 12.77
CA ALA A 8 -2.28 22.52 11.85
C ALA A 8 -3.46 21.56 12.06
N LEU A 9 -4.67 22.09 12.09
CA LEU A 9 -5.88 21.31 12.31
C LEU A 9 -6.81 21.43 11.10
N LEU A 10 -7.14 20.29 10.50
CA LEU A 10 -8.26 20.17 9.58
C LEU A 10 -9.44 19.62 10.38
N GLY A 11 -10.41 20.50 10.69
CA GLY A 11 -11.53 20.17 11.56
C GLY A 11 -12.52 19.20 10.94
N GLU A 12 -13.39 18.66 11.76
CA GLU A 12 -14.52 17.85 11.34
C GLU A 12 -15.42 18.65 10.36
N ASN A 13 -16.11 17.98 9.50
CA ASN A 13 -16.92 18.58 8.42
C ASN A 13 -16.11 19.31 7.32
N THR A 14 -14.80 19.20 7.32
CA THR A 14 -14.01 19.63 6.17
C THR A 14 -13.78 18.47 5.21
N VAL A 15 -13.90 18.77 3.93
CA VAL A 15 -13.55 17.85 2.85
C VAL A 15 -12.40 18.44 2.08
N PHE A 16 -11.31 17.75 2.03
CA PHE A 16 -10.12 18.15 1.30
C PHE A 16 -9.75 17.09 0.28
N GLU A 17 -9.52 17.52 -0.94
CA GLU A 17 -9.07 16.65 -2.02
C GLU A 17 -7.83 17.23 -2.69
N GLY A 18 -6.80 16.42 -2.83
CA GLY A 18 -5.57 16.83 -3.48
C GLY A 18 -4.30 16.32 -2.80
N LYS A 19 -3.24 17.10 -2.91
CA LYS A 19 -1.94 16.77 -2.32
C LYS A 19 -1.64 17.68 -1.14
N LEU A 20 -1.39 17.08 0.01
CA LEU A 20 -0.99 17.77 1.22
C LEU A 20 0.49 17.51 1.50
N SER A 21 1.27 18.57 1.62
CA SER A 21 2.67 18.49 2.02
C SER A 21 2.92 19.44 3.19
N PHE A 22 3.56 18.95 4.24
CA PHE A 22 3.81 19.75 5.43
C PHE A 22 5.04 19.30 6.22
N HIS A 23 5.53 20.21 7.05
CA HIS A 23 6.55 19.97 8.05
C HIS A 23 5.95 20.20 9.44
N GLY A 24 6.34 19.41 10.41
CA GLY A 24 5.79 19.52 11.77
C GLY A 24 4.63 18.57 12.04
N THR A 25 3.61 19.05 12.75
CA THR A 25 2.47 18.20 13.14
C THR A 25 1.18 18.70 12.51
N VAL A 26 0.46 17.81 11.89
CA VAL A 26 -0.90 18.07 11.36
C VAL A 26 -1.88 17.08 11.95
N ARG A 27 -3.04 17.57 12.38
CA ARG A 27 -4.16 16.76 12.80
C ARG A 27 -5.32 16.89 11.80
N ILE A 28 -5.88 15.77 11.41
CA ILE A 28 -7.01 15.70 10.48
C ILE A 28 -8.17 15.00 11.18
N ASP A 29 -9.24 15.75 11.44
CA ASP A 29 -10.49 15.22 11.99
C ASP A 29 -11.61 15.17 10.92
N GLY A 30 -11.34 15.66 9.73
CA GLY A 30 -12.27 15.68 8.60
C GLY A 30 -12.02 14.59 7.56
N HIS A 31 -12.59 14.80 6.39
CA HIS A 31 -12.42 13.89 5.26
C HIS A 31 -11.30 14.38 4.36
N PHE A 32 -10.33 13.52 4.11
CA PHE A 32 -9.21 13.81 3.22
C PHE A 32 -9.10 12.75 2.13
N LYS A 33 -8.91 13.20 0.90
CA LYS A 33 -8.70 12.31 -0.25
C LYS A 33 -7.52 12.78 -1.09
N GLY A 34 -6.61 11.87 -1.41
CA GLY A 34 -5.45 12.18 -2.26
C GLY A 34 -4.14 11.64 -1.72
N ASN A 35 -3.13 12.52 -1.65
CA ASN A 35 -1.79 12.13 -1.22
C ASN A 35 -1.30 13.02 -0.08
N ILE A 36 -0.74 12.40 0.94
CA ILE A 36 -0.13 13.10 2.08
C ILE A 36 1.37 12.81 2.11
N SER A 37 2.17 13.87 2.12
CA SER A 37 3.63 13.78 2.23
C SER A 37 4.14 14.67 3.34
N SER A 38 4.85 14.10 4.31
CA SER A 38 5.40 14.85 5.44
C SER A 38 6.68 14.23 5.97
N ASP A 39 7.53 15.05 6.52
CA ASP A 39 8.68 14.65 7.34
C ASP A 39 8.42 14.78 8.84
N GLY A 40 7.19 15.11 9.21
CA GLY A 40 6.75 15.29 10.59
C GLY A 40 5.79 14.20 11.08
N THR A 41 4.85 14.62 11.90
CA THR A 41 3.84 13.74 12.50
C THR A 41 2.45 14.01 11.93
N LEU A 42 1.82 12.99 11.41
CA LEU A 42 0.42 13.04 11.00
C LEU A 42 -0.44 12.41 12.09
N MET A 43 -1.44 13.13 12.56
CA MET A 43 -2.42 12.63 13.51
C MET A 43 -3.80 12.58 12.83
N ILE A 44 -4.44 11.42 12.87
CA ILE A 44 -5.78 11.25 12.33
C ILE A 44 -6.71 11.08 13.53
N GLY A 45 -7.63 12.04 13.70
CA GLY A 45 -8.58 12.03 14.79
C GLY A 45 -9.69 10.99 14.60
N GLU A 46 -10.48 10.77 15.63
CA GLU A 46 -11.52 9.72 15.66
C GLU A 46 -12.59 9.87 14.57
N LEU A 47 -12.88 11.11 14.19
CA LEU A 47 -13.83 11.41 13.11
C LEU A 47 -13.19 11.52 11.74
N GLY A 48 -11.87 11.44 11.68
CA GLY A 48 -11.12 11.53 10.43
C GLY A 48 -11.33 10.31 9.53
N ILE A 49 -11.65 10.57 8.28
CA ILE A 49 -11.75 9.56 7.23
C ILE A 49 -10.74 9.93 6.15
N ILE A 50 -9.76 9.09 5.96
CA ILE A 50 -8.65 9.34 5.04
C ILE A 50 -8.67 8.31 3.93
N GLU A 51 -8.82 8.77 2.69
CA GLU A 51 -8.67 7.97 1.48
C GLU A 51 -7.42 8.41 0.73
N ALA A 52 -6.25 8.02 1.21
CA ALA A 52 -4.99 8.57 0.69
C ALA A 52 -3.80 7.63 0.81
N ASP A 53 -2.81 7.90 -0.04
CA ASP A 53 -1.47 7.38 0.14
C ASP A 53 -0.69 8.32 1.07
N ILE A 54 -0.29 7.78 2.22
CA ILE A 54 0.36 8.53 3.29
C ILE A 54 1.85 8.20 3.31
N ASN A 55 2.66 9.22 3.20
CA ASN A 55 4.10 9.13 3.40
C ASN A 55 4.51 10.14 4.48
N SER A 56 4.81 9.67 5.66
CA SER A 56 5.12 10.52 6.81
C SER A 56 6.21 9.89 7.68
N LYS A 57 6.83 10.68 8.53
CA LYS A 57 7.80 10.14 9.48
C LYS A 57 7.13 9.36 10.60
N CYS A 58 6.10 9.95 11.20
CA CYS A 58 5.30 9.31 12.23
C CYS A 58 3.81 9.46 11.89
N VAL A 59 3.04 8.41 12.13
CA VAL A 59 1.59 8.42 11.90
C VAL A 59 0.87 7.93 13.14
N VAL A 60 -0.13 8.67 13.59
CA VAL A 60 -1.02 8.28 14.69
C VAL A 60 -2.45 8.22 14.15
N VAL A 61 -3.07 7.07 14.25
CA VAL A 61 -4.41 6.81 13.69
C VAL A 61 -5.39 6.53 14.82
N SER A 62 -6.43 7.36 14.92
CA SER A 62 -7.59 7.12 15.79
C SER A 62 -8.89 6.96 15.00
N GLY A 63 -8.89 7.37 13.73
CA GLY A 63 -10.02 7.30 12.82
C GLY A 63 -9.92 6.20 11.79
N GLU A 64 -10.46 6.45 10.62
CA GLU A 64 -10.52 5.49 9.53
C GLU A 64 -9.57 5.88 8.39
N VAL A 65 -8.77 4.94 7.93
CA VAL A 65 -7.79 5.14 6.86
C VAL A 65 -7.93 4.07 5.80
N HIS A 66 -8.08 4.50 4.56
CA HIS A 66 -8.08 3.66 3.36
C HIS A 66 -6.91 4.04 2.47
N GLY A 67 -6.02 3.11 2.20
CA GLY A 67 -4.87 3.31 1.31
C GLY A 67 -3.57 2.81 1.89
N ASN A 68 -2.46 3.30 1.33
CA ASN A 68 -1.14 2.86 1.74
C ASN A 68 -0.53 3.83 2.74
N ILE A 69 0.02 3.30 3.82
CA ILE A 69 0.70 4.09 4.85
C ILE A 69 2.17 3.72 4.86
N ASN A 70 3.01 4.68 4.56
CA ASN A 70 4.45 4.55 4.65
C ASN A 70 4.97 5.49 5.74
N ALA A 71 5.45 4.93 6.83
CA ALA A 71 6.02 5.70 7.92
C ALA A 71 7.51 5.40 8.08
N GLY A 72 8.29 6.46 8.06
CA GLY A 72 9.75 6.33 8.18
C GLY A 72 10.27 6.00 9.57
N SER A 73 9.45 6.20 10.62
CA SER A 73 9.84 5.91 12.00
C SER A 73 8.86 5.01 12.73
N SER A 74 7.59 5.39 12.78
CA SER A 74 6.60 4.62 13.54
C SER A 74 5.17 4.90 13.09
N ILE A 75 4.34 3.89 13.27
CA ILE A 75 2.88 4.01 13.18
C ILE A 75 2.30 3.56 14.51
N GLU A 76 1.40 4.36 15.04
CA GLU A 76 0.63 4.03 16.23
C GLU A 76 -0.86 4.07 15.86
N ILE A 77 -1.56 2.96 16.06
CA ILE A 77 -2.99 2.88 15.85
C ILE A 77 -3.67 2.80 17.19
N LEU A 78 -4.38 3.86 17.56
CA LEU A 78 -5.07 3.98 18.84
C LEU A 78 -6.40 3.21 18.82
N ALA A 79 -6.98 3.05 19.98
CA ALA A 79 -8.24 2.36 20.15
C ALA A 79 -9.33 2.91 19.22
N ASN A 80 -10.15 2.04 18.64
CA ASN A 80 -11.17 2.32 17.64
C ASN A 80 -10.66 2.75 16.25
N GLY A 81 -9.34 2.86 16.06
CA GLY A 81 -8.77 3.11 14.75
C GLY A 81 -9.05 1.98 13.77
N LYS A 82 -9.32 2.34 12.53
CA LYS A 82 -9.58 1.40 11.44
C LYS A 82 -8.60 1.68 10.30
N VAL A 83 -7.89 0.68 9.86
CA VAL A 83 -6.93 0.81 8.75
C VAL A 83 -7.19 -0.28 7.73
N TYR A 84 -7.46 0.15 6.51
CA TYR A 84 -7.69 -0.71 5.35
C TYR A 84 -6.65 -0.41 4.28
N GLY A 85 -5.70 -1.32 4.12
CA GLY A 85 -4.64 -1.17 3.12
C GLY A 85 -3.28 -1.68 3.59
N ASN A 86 -2.23 -1.18 2.97
CA ASN A 86 -0.89 -1.67 3.23
C ASN A 86 -0.11 -0.72 4.14
N ILE A 87 0.61 -1.29 5.08
CA ILE A 87 1.46 -0.55 6.02
C ILE A 87 2.92 -0.91 5.80
N PHE A 88 3.75 0.12 5.67
CA PHE A 88 5.21 0.02 5.67
C PHE A 88 5.77 0.89 6.79
N THR A 89 6.42 0.27 7.76
CA THR A 89 6.99 0.99 8.89
C THR A 89 8.03 0.14 9.62
N PRO A 90 9.09 0.72 10.17
CA PRO A 90 10.01 -0.01 11.02
C PRO A 90 9.43 -0.32 12.42
N SER A 91 8.42 0.43 12.85
CA SER A 91 7.78 0.23 14.16
C SER A 91 6.28 0.41 14.06
N LEU A 92 5.53 -0.59 14.55
CA LEU A 92 4.08 -0.56 14.56
C LEU A 92 3.57 -0.85 15.98
N ILE A 93 2.70 0.03 16.48
CA ILE A 93 2.03 -0.12 17.76
C ILE A 93 0.53 -0.16 17.50
N ILE A 94 -0.12 -1.22 17.95
CA ILE A 94 -1.58 -1.39 17.78
C ILE A 94 -2.19 -1.53 19.18
N HIS A 95 -3.14 -0.68 19.47
CA HIS A 95 -3.92 -0.73 20.71
C HIS A 95 -5.13 -1.66 20.59
N GLU A 96 -5.76 -1.93 21.70
CA GLU A 96 -6.96 -2.78 21.74
C GLU A 96 -8.13 -2.14 20.98
N GLY A 97 -8.94 -2.94 20.34
CA GLY A 97 -10.13 -2.49 19.61
C GLY A 97 -9.85 -1.96 18.20
N VAL A 98 -8.63 -2.05 17.70
CA VAL A 98 -8.27 -1.64 16.35
C VAL A 98 -8.74 -2.67 15.33
N ILE A 99 -9.22 -2.18 14.20
CA ILE A 99 -9.50 -3.00 13.02
C ILE A 99 -8.39 -2.74 12.00
N PHE A 100 -7.66 -3.78 11.66
CA PHE A 100 -6.66 -3.73 10.60
C PHE A 100 -6.94 -4.79 9.55
N GLU A 101 -7.08 -4.36 8.32
CA GLU A 101 -7.29 -5.24 7.18
C GLU A 101 -6.35 -4.85 6.04
N GLY A 102 -5.43 -5.74 5.73
CA GLY A 102 -4.43 -5.51 4.70
C GLY A 102 -3.11 -6.19 4.99
N SER A 103 -2.04 -5.67 4.43
CA SER A 103 -0.70 -6.18 4.57
C SER A 103 0.19 -5.23 5.37
N CYS A 104 0.97 -5.79 6.28
CA CYS A 104 1.96 -5.00 7.01
C CYS A 104 3.36 -5.53 6.72
N ARG A 105 4.26 -4.63 6.34
CA ARG A 105 5.68 -4.92 6.17
C ARG A 105 6.48 -4.06 7.13
N MET A 106 7.28 -4.71 7.93
CA MET A 106 8.17 -4.06 8.89
C MET A 106 9.61 -4.34 8.49
N ASP A 107 10.25 -3.38 7.85
CA ASP A 107 11.66 -3.44 7.49
C ASP A 107 12.45 -2.44 8.33
N THR A 108 13.42 -2.93 9.07
CA THR A 108 14.29 -2.11 9.92
C THR A 108 15.51 -1.58 9.18
N THR A 109 15.70 -1.95 7.95
CA THR A 109 16.83 -1.48 7.14
C THR A 109 16.57 -0.12 6.54
N LYS A 110 17.55 0.75 6.58
CA LYS A 110 17.49 2.10 6.01
C LYS A 110 17.22 2.11 4.51
N ASP A 111 17.39 0.97 3.86
CA ASP A 111 17.16 0.78 2.43
C ASP A 111 15.68 0.78 2.04
N ALA A 112 14.79 0.61 3.01
CA ALA A 112 13.33 0.64 2.76
C ALA A 112 12.81 2.04 2.35
N LEU A 113 13.57 3.09 2.62
CA LEU A 113 13.19 4.46 2.25
C LEU A 113 13.49 4.78 0.78
N GLU A 114 14.37 4.01 0.15
CA GLU A 114 14.72 4.20 -1.26
C GLU A 114 13.95 3.27 -2.19
N ASN A 115 13.36 2.22 -1.65
CA ASN A 115 12.45 1.39 -2.42
C ASN A 115 11.07 2.08 -2.54
N LYS A 116 11.06 3.16 -3.27
CA LYS A 116 9.88 3.54 -4.03
C LYS A 116 9.33 2.27 -4.62
N PHE A 117 8.05 2.03 -4.45
CA PHE A 117 7.32 0.95 -5.11
C PHE A 117 8.04 0.55 -6.39
N PRO A 118 8.37 -0.70 -6.59
CA PRO A 118 8.94 -1.08 -7.86
C PRO A 118 7.95 -0.61 -8.91
N GLU A 119 8.27 0.49 -9.53
CA GLU A 119 7.61 0.88 -10.76
C GLU A 119 7.67 -0.34 -11.63
N GLN A 120 6.54 -0.87 -11.86
CA GLN A 120 6.27 -2.04 -12.63
C GLN A 120 7.40 -2.37 -13.58
N ALA A 121 8.25 -3.17 -13.07
CA ALA A 121 9.14 -4.06 -13.73
C ALA A 121 9.50 -3.77 -15.19
N PRO A 122 10.48 -2.97 -15.44
CA PRO A 122 11.28 -3.15 -16.63
C PRO A 122 12.18 -4.39 -16.55
N ASP A 123 12.04 -5.16 -15.49
CA ASP A 123 12.87 -6.34 -15.25
C ASP A 123 12.73 -7.43 -16.29
N LYS A 124 11.68 -7.41 -17.06
CA LYS A 124 11.56 -8.23 -18.25
C LYS A 124 12.72 -8.01 -19.24
N LYS A 125 13.25 -6.80 -19.32
CA LYS A 125 14.43 -6.52 -20.12
C LYS A 125 15.70 -7.10 -19.51
N GLY A 126 15.81 -7.08 -18.20
CA GLY A 126 16.89 -7.71 -17.49
C GLY A 126 16.89 -9.23 -17.64
N LEU A 127 15.73 -9.84 -17.52
CA LEU A 127 15.55 -11.26 -17.74
C LEU A 127 15.87 -11.68 -19.18
N ILE A 128 15.47 -10.90 -20.15
CA ILE A 128 15.79 -11.15 -21.56
C ILE A 128 17.30 -11.10 -21.79
N LYS A 129 18.01 -10.23 -21.12
CA LYS A 129 19.48 -10.18 -21.20
C LYS A 129 20.16 -11.38 -20.56
N PHE A 130 19.55 -12.01 -19.60
CA PHE A 130 20.06 -13.23 -18.99
C PHE A 130 19.96 -14.46 -19.90
N PHE A 131 19.04 -14.43 -20.83
CA PHE A 131 18.79 -15.53 -21.75
C PHE A 131 19.53 -15.48 -23.08
N PRO A 132 20.33 -14.48 -23.45
CA PRO A 132 20.99 -14.45 -24.74
C PRO A 132 21.99 -15.58 -24.96
N SER A 133 22.51 -16.12 -23.90
CA SER A 133 23.33 -17.31 -23.96
C SER A 133 22.53 -18.60 -23.94
N GLY A 134 21.26 -18.47 -23.75
CA GLY A 134 20.33 -19.58 -23.80
C GLY A 134 20.33 -20.18 -25.18
N LYS A 135 21.14 -20.98 -25.43
CA LYS A 135 21.24 -21.92 -26.52
C LYS A 135 19.86 -22.25 -27.02
N ASN A 136 19.47 -21.45 -27.87
CA ASN A 136 18.13 -21.26 -28.44
C ASN A 136 17.46 -22.52 -28.99
N LYS A 137 18.17 -23.58 -28.98
CA LYS A 137 17.64 -24.88 -29.41
C LYS A 137 16.62 -25.46 -28.44
N ASP A 138 16.75 -25.10 -27.19
CA ASP A 138 15.84 -25.57 -26.14
C ASP A 138 14.54 -24.79 -26.11
N GLU A 139 14.54 -23.57 -26.66
CA GLU A 139 13.37 -22.73 -26.74
C GLU A 139 12.24 -23.30 -27.58
N LYS A 140 12.59 -24.10 -28.58
CA LYS A 140 11.57 -24.75 -29.41
C LYS A 140 10.79 -25.81 -28.64
N GLU A 141 11.40 -26.42 -27.66
CA GLU A 141 10.73 -27.37 -26.81
C GLU A 141 9.80 -26.68 -25.81
N GLU A 142 10.20 -25.49 -25.35
CA GLU A 142 9.38 -24.68 -24.46
C GLU A 142 8.08 -24.20 -25.13
N LEU A 143 8.13 -23.92 -26.42
CA LEU A 143 6.93 -23.57 -27.18
C LEU A 143 5.90 -24.68 -27.19
N SER A 144 6.32 -25.94 -27.16
CA SER A 144 5.39 -27.05 -27.06
C SER A 144 4.73 -27.12 -25.68
N ASP A 145 5.43 -26.71 -24.65
CA ASP A 145 4.88 -26.65 -23.29
C ASP A 145 3.83 -25.52 -23.18
N GLU A 146 4.00 -24.43 -23.87
CA GLU A 146 2.98 -23.39 -23.93
C GLU A 146 1.67 -23.89 -24.53
N GLU A 147 1.73 -24.71 -25.54
CA GLU A 147 0.55 -25.35 -26.09
C GLU A 147 -0.18 -26.22 -25.04
N GLN A 148 0.55 -26.91 -24.21
CA GLN A 148 -0.03 -27.69 -23.12
C GLN A 148 -0.73 -26.80 -22.10
N VAL A 149 -0.16 -25.66 -21.77
CA VAL A 149 -0.78 -24.68 -20.88
C VAL A 149 -2.08 -24.15 -21.45
N HIS A 150 -2.13 -23.89 -22.74
CA HIS A 150 -3.37 -23.50 -23.42
C HIS A 150 -4.45 -24.58 -23.32
N HIS A 151 -4.11 -25.83 -23.50
CA HIS A 151 -5.07 -26.92 -23.35
C HIS A 151 -5.59 -27.04 -21.92
N SER A 152 -4.76 -26.89 -20.94
CA SER A 152 -5.20 -26.92 -19.54
C SER A 152 -6.11 -25.74 -19.19
N GLY A 153 -5.83 -24.57 -19.72
CA GLY A 153 -6.68 -23.40 -19.57
C GLY A 153 -8.05 -23.58 -20.21
N SER A 154 -8.07 -24.16 -21.39
CA SER A 154 -9.30 -24.51 -22.10
C SER A 154 -10.15 -25.53 -21.32
N SER A 155 -9.53 -26.55 -20.77
CA SER A 155 -10.22 -27.52 -19.91
C SER A 155 -10.84 -26.87 -18.67
N PHE A 156 -10.13 -25.97 -18.06
CA PHE A 156 -10.59 -25.24 -16.88
C PHE A 156 -11.83 -24.40 -17.19
N LEU A 157 -11.82 -23.69 -18.29
CA LEU A 157 -12.96 -22.89 -18.75
C LEU A 157 -14.19 -23.78 -19.05
N THR A 158 -13.97 -24.92 -19.66
CA THR A 158 -15.04 -25.87 -19.92
C THR A 158 -15.67 -26.40 -18.63
N THR A 159 -14.87 -26.67 -17.64
CA THR A 159 -15.35 -27.11 -16.32
C THR A 159 -16.19 -26.01 -15.65
N MET A 160 -15.76 -24.78 -15.74
CA MET A 160 -16.51 -23.65 -15.20
C MET A 160 -17.87 -23.47 -15.89
N GLN A 161 -17.92 -23.60 -17.20
CA GLN A 161 -19.17 -23.52 -17.94
C GLN A 161 -20.15 -24.63 -17.58
N THR A 162 -19.64 -25.83 -17.37
CA THR A 162 -20.48 -26.97 -16.94
C THR A 162 -21.05 -26.71 -15.56
N PHE A 163 -20.26 -26.16 -14.67
CA PHE A 163 -20.70 -25.85 -13.32
C PHE A 163 -21.81 -24.76 -13.30
N VAL A 164 -21.70 -23.76 -14.13
CA VAL A 164 -22.70 -22.69 -14.24
C VAL A 164 -24.03 -23.24 -14.80
N LYS A 165 -23.97 -24.14 -15.78
CA LYS A 165 -25.16 -24.76 -16.33
C LYS A 165 -25.92 -25.65 -15.34
N ASN A 166 -25.20 -26.30 -14.45
CA ASN A 166 -25.83 -27.15 -13.45
C ASN A 166 -26.49 -26.38 -12.29
N LYS A 167 -26.22 -25.09 -12.17
CA LYS A 167 -26.87 -24.26 -11.18
C LYS A 167 -28.15 -23.57 -11.65
N SER A 168 -28.45 -23.65 -12.89
CA SER A 168 -29.67 -23.15 -13.46
C SER A 168 -30.73 -24.26 -13.48
#